data_a234dfb8a5c79292ad1573a0265cda2d
#
_entry.id   a234dfb8a5c79292ad1573a0265cda2d
#
_cell.length_a   1.000
_cell.length_b   1.000
_cell.length_c   1.000
_cell.angle_alpha   90.00
_cell.angle_beta   90.00
_cell.angle_gamma   90.00
#
_symmetry.space_group_name_H-M   'P 1'
#
loop_
_entity.id
_entity.type
_entity.pdbx_description
1 polymer ?
#
loop_
_entity_poly.entity_id
_entity_poly.type
_entity_poly.pdbx_seq_one_letter_code
_entity_poly.pdbx_strand_id
1 'polypeptide(L)'
;VMVGVSGGKDSVALTIGLAELRKYIGFDFTVQAVTLDPQFGGKPMDYTVLQELFARYGIPYEIRRTEIGPVVFDYRKEKNPCALCAKLRRGALHTAAQELGCNKVALGHHLDDAVETFYMNLWREGRIGCFSPVTYLSRRELTLIRPMLLATEQEVIGAVHAEGLPIVKSVCPADGVTVREQTKEFVRERCRTDHAFRQKTLHALQESGIDGWRPVHTGRGSFSITNEEE
;
A
#
# COMPACT_ATOMS: atom_id res chain seq x y z
N VAL A 1 9.95 8.22 7.72
CA VAL A 1 9.04 7.32 7.00
C VAL A 1 8.90 7.79 5.56
N MET A 2 9.16 6.93 4.60
CA MET A 2 8.87 7.20 3.20
C MET A 2 7.50 6.59 2.82
N VAL A 3 6.64 7.35 2.17
CA VAL A 3 5.37 6.84 1.61
C VAL A 3 5.54 6.61 0.12
N GLY A 4 5.24 5.38 -0.33
CA GLY A 4 5.16 5.08 -1.77
C GLY A 4 3.83 5.58 -2.34
N VAL A 5 3.86 6.68 -3.08
CA VAL A 5 2.67 7.34 -3.62
C VAL A 5 2.42 6.87 -5.05
N SER A 6 1.31 6.18 -5.27
CA SER A 6 0.87 5.78 -6.62
C SER A 6 0.03 6.85 -7.34
N GLY A 7 -0.39 7.88 -6.62
CA GLY A 7 -1.36 8.87 -7.06
C GLY A 7 -2.82 8.51 -6.77
N GLY A 8 -3.10 7.24 -6.47
CA GLY A 8 -4.45 6.79 -6.09
C GLY A 8 -4.85 7.22 -4.68
N LYS A 9 -6.17 7.17 -4.40
CA LYS A 9 -6.80 7.60 -3.16
C LYS A 9 -6.09 7.11 -1.89
N ASP A 10 -5.70 5.82 -1.86
CA ASP A 10 -5.17 5.17 -0.66
C ASP A 10 -3.77 5.72 -0.31
N SER A 11 -2.90 5.89 -1.30
CA SER A 11 -1.56 6.42 -1.09
C SER A 11 -1.56 7.91 -0.73
N VAL A 12 -2.49 8.68 -1.28
CA VAL A 12 -2.66 10.10 -0.95
C VAL A 12 -3.22 10.24 0.46
N ALA A 13 -4.29 9.51 0.81
CA ALA A 13 -4.86 9.50 2.15
C ALA A 13 -3.82 9.10 3.21
N LEU A 14 -3.05 8.03 2.95
CA LEU A 14 -1.96 7.61 3.85
C LEU A 14 -0.94 8.73 4.08
N THR A 15 -0.51 9.41 3.00
CA THR A 15 0.51 10.46 3.09
C THR A 15 0.05 11.62 3.96
N ILE A 16 -1.17 12.10 3.72
CA ILE A 16 -1.76 13.19 4.50
C ILE A 16 -2.05 12.73 5.94
N GLY A 17 -2.61 11.53 6.11
CA GLY A 17 -2.88 10.96 7.43
C GLY A 17 -1.63 10.85 8.30
N LEU A 18 -0.49 10.41 7.74
CA LEU A 18 0.77 10.36 8.48
C LEU A 18 1.33 11.75 8.79
N ALA A 19 1.19 12.71 7.88
CA ALA A 19 1.62 14.08 8.12
C ALA A 19 0.81 14.76 9.23
N GLU A 20 -0.50 14.50 9.29
CA GLU A 20 -1.35 14.99 10.37
C GLU A 20 -1.09 14.25 11.69
N LEU A 21 -0.95 12.93 11.65
CA LEU A 21 -0.71 12.09 12.83
C LEU A 21 0.52 12.53 13.64
N ARG A 22 1.61 12.96 12.98
CA ARG A 22 2.83 13.42 13.67
C ARG A 22 2.59 14.59 14.63
N LYS A 23 1.50 15.35 14.46
CA LYS A 23 1.13 16.47 15.34
C LYS A 23 0.60 16.01 16.70
N TYR A 24 0.13 14.75 16.80
CA TYR A 24 -0.61 14.25 17.96
C TYR A 24 0.03 13.03 18.64
N ILE A 25 0.96 12.33 17.98
CA ILE A 25 1.40 11.00 18.44
C ILE A 25 2.44 11.02 19.57
N GLY A 26 2.98 12.19 19.92
CA GLY A 26 3.89 12.36 21.05
C GLY A 26 5.34 11.87 20.83
N PHE A 27 5.71 11.49 19.60
CA PHE A 27 7.10 11.23 19.21
C PHE A 27 7.38 11.79 17.80
N ASP A 28 8.61 12.17 17.55
CA ASP A 28 9.01 12.79 16.29
C ASP A 28 9.27 11.75 15.21
N PHE A 29 8.72 11.98 14.03
CA PHE A 29 9.09 11.31 12.80
C PHE A 29 8.88 12.23 11.60
N THR A 30 9.63 11.98 10.54
CA THR A 30 9.49 12.70 9.28
C THR A 30 8.70 11.88 8.26
N VAL A 31 7.90 12.56 7.43
CA VAL A 31 7.19 11.97 6.31
C VAL A 31 7.78 12.50 5.02
N GLN A 32 8.13 11.60 4.11
CA GLN A 32 8.59 11.90 2.77
C GLN A 32 7.78 11.12 1.76
N ALA A 33 7.29 11.77 0.72
CA ALA A 33 6.50 11.15 -0.33
C ALA A 33 7.36 10.87 -1.57
N VAL A 34 7.22 9.67 -2.15
CA VAL A 34 7.92 9.30 -3.39
C VAL A 34 6.94 8.65 -4.35
N THR A 35 6.86 9.17 -5.57
CA THR A 35 6.17 8.53 -6.69
C THR A 35 7.19 7.91 -7.64
N LEU A 36 6.99 6.64 -7.94
CA LEU A 36 7.67 6.00 -9.06
C LEU A 36 6.79 6.13 -10.30
N ASP A 37 7.18 6.98 -11.24
CA ASP A 37 6.51 7.09 -12.53
C ASP A 37 7.02 5.98 -13.44
N PRO A 38 6.18 4.99 -13.79
CA PRO A 38 6.59 3.87 -14.63
C PRO A 38 6.70 4.23 -16.10
N GLN A 39 6.30 5.42 -16.52
CA GLN A 39 6.31 5.90 -17.90
C GLN A 39 5.61 4.92 -18.88
N PHE A 40 4.39 4.51 -18.55
CA PHE A 40 3.60 3.66 -19.45
C PHE A 40 3.40 4.33 -20.82
N GLY A 41 3.67 3.59 -21.90
CA GLY A 41 3.65 4.12 -23.26
C GLY A 41 4.74 5.16 -23.53
N GLY A 42 5.84 5.14 -22.75
CA GLY A 42 6.99 6.04 -22.94
C GLY A 42 6.71 7.50 -22.57
N LYS A 43 5.62 7.81 -21.87
CA LYS A 43 5.25 9.18 -21.51
C LYS A 43 5.20 9.35 -19.99
N PRO A 44 5.80 10.45 -19.46
CA PRO A 44 5.67 10.78 -18.04
C PRO A 44 4.23 11.18 -17.72
N MET A 45 3.79 10.86 -16.51
CA MET A 45 2.51 11.31 -16.00
C MET A 45 2.63 12.69 -15.35
N ASP A 46 1.52 13.43 -15.32
CA ASP A 46 1.42 14.71 -14.61
C ASP A 46 1.01 14.48 -13.16
N TYR A 47 1.88 14.90 -12.24
CA TYR A 47 1.68 14.84 -10.80
C TYR A 47 1.62 16.25 -10.16
N THR A 48 1.41 17.30 -10.94
CA THR A 48 1.41 18.70 -10.46
C THR A 48 0.45 18.89 -9.29
N VAL A 49 -0.76 18.32 -9.37
CA VAL A 49 -1.76 18.41 -8.29
C VAL A 49 -1.29 17.79 -6.98
N LEU A 50 -0.45 16.75 -7.03
CA LEU A 50 0.14 16.14 -5.84
C LEU A 50 1.31 16.94 -5.31
N GLN A 51 2.12 17.56 -6.18
CA GLN A 51 3.19 18.48 -5.77
C GLN A 51 2.63 19.66 -4.99
N GLU A 52 1.56 20.27 -5.49
CA GLU A 52 0.87 21.38 -4.82
C GLU A 52 0.24 20.93 -3.49
N LEU A 53 -0.40 19.76 -3.48
CA LEU A 53 -0.98 19.19 -2.25
C LEU A 53 0.09 19.01 -1.18
N PHE A 54 1.16 18.28 -1.49
CA PHE A 54 2.18 17.93 -0.50
C PHE A 54 2.99 19.15 -0.05
N ALA A 55 3.19 20.14 -0.91
CA ALA A 55 3.78 21.43 -0.54
C ALA A 55 2.94 22.14 0.53
N ARG A 56 1.60 22.16 0.41
CA ARG A 56 0.69 22.74 1.42
C ARG A 56 0.81 22.08 2.79
N TYR A 57 1.08 20.77 2.83
CA TYR A 57 1.28 20.02 4.08
C TYR A 57 2.75 19.99 4.55
N GLY A 58 3.66 20.67 3.85
CA GLY A 58 5.09 20.67 4.17
C GLY A 58 5.74 19.29 4.07
N ILE A 59 5.27 18.46 3.13
CA ILE A 59 5.77 17.10 2.90
C ILE A 59 6.76 17.16 1.73
N PRO A 60 8.04 16.82 1.91
CA PRO A 60 8.97 16.65 0.81
C PRO A 60 8.45 15.59 -0.16
N TYR A 61 8.45 15.90 -1.45
CA TYR A 61 7.92 15.02 -2.48
C TYR A 61 8.87 14.88 -3.66
N GLU A 62 9.16 13.65 -4.03
CA GLU A 62 10.03 13.31 -5.15
C GLU A 62 9.32 12.43 -6.17
N ILE A 63 9.47 12.76 -7.45
CA ILE A 63 8.98 11.94 -8.57
C ILE A 63 10.19 11.31 -9.24
N ARG A 64 10.27 9.97 -9.18
CA ARG A 64 11.31 9.19 -9.84
C ARG A 64 10.75 8.56 -11.11
N ARG A 65 11.22 9.01 -12.24
CA ARG A 65 10.94 8.40 -13.54
C ARG A 65 11.70 7.09 -13.66
N THR A 66 11.02 6.04 -14.15
CA THR A 66 11.59 4.71 -14.27
C THR A 66 11.27 4.10 -15.64
N GLU A 67 12.10 3.17 -16.10
CA GLU A 67 11.85 2.39 -17.31
C GLU A 67 10.95 1.15 -17.06
N ILE A 68 10.19 1.14 -15.95
CA ILE A 68 9.39 -0.05 -15.57
C ILE A 68 8.31 -0.33 -16.61
N GLY A 69 7.61 0.70 -17.11
CA GLY A 69 6.58 0.52 -18.12
C GLY A 69 7.14 -0.10 -19.40
N PRO A 70 8.10 0.54 -20.06
CA PRO A 70 8.77 -0.01 -21.24
C PRO A 70 9.35 -1.42 -21.01
N VAL A 71 10.05 -1.65 -19.91
CA VAL A 71 10.63 -2.96 -19.61
C VAL A 71 9.54 -4.04 -19.53
N VAL A 72 8.43 -3.78 -18.82
CA VAL A 72 7.38 -4.79 -18.58
C VAL A 72 6.53 -5.04 -19.81
N PHE A 73 6.12 -3.98 -20.51
CA PHE A 73 5.11 -4.08 -21.56
C PHE A 73 5.69 -4.15 -22.98
N ASP A 74 6.83 -3.50 -23.23
CA ASP A 74 7.39 -3.41 -24.57
C ASP A 74 8.52 -4.42 -24.80
N TYR A 75 9.44 -4.58 -23.83
CA TYR A 75 10.61 -5.46 -23.99
C TYR A 75 10.36 -6.89 -23.53
N ARG A 76 9.88 -7.08 -22.29
CA ARG A 76 9.79 -8.43 -21.70
C ARG A 76 8.53 -9.18 -22.13
N LYS A 77 7.39 -8.49 -22.34
CA LYS A 77 6.11 -9.07 -22.76
C LYS A 77 5.73 -10.33 -21.97
N GLU A 78 5.89 -10.26 -20.65
CA GLU A 78 5.64 -11.39 -19.74
C GLU A 78 4.16 -11.81 -19.78
N LYS A 79 3.90 -13.11 -19.58
CA LYS A 79 2.52 -13.61 -19.42
C LYS A 79 1.79 -12.99 -18.22
N ASN A 80 2.55 -12.63 -17.17
CA ASN A 80 2.03 -11.93 -16.00
C ASN A 80 2.80 -10.61 -15.78
N PRO A 81 2.49 -9.55 -16.55
CA PRO A 81 3.19 -8.28 -16.47
C PRO A 81 3.05 -7.64 -15.08
N CYS A 82 1.93 -7.84 -14.37
CA CYS A 82 1.69 -7.27 -13.05
C CYS A 82 2.69 -7.79 -12.01
N ALA A 83 3.05 -9.07 -12.04
CA ALA A 83 4.02 -9.63 -11.10
C ALA A 83 5.42 -9.03 -11.29
N LEU A 84 5.87 -8.90 -12.54
CA LEU A 84 7.17 -8.26 -12.84
C LEU A 84 7.16 -6.78 -12.47
N CYS A 85 6.09 -6.04 -12.83
CA CYS A 85 5.91 -4.64 -12.47
C CYS A 85 5.98 -4.42 -10.95
N ALA A 86 5.24 -5.24 -10.19
CA ALA A 86 5.25 -5.16 -8.72
C ALA A 86 6.64 -5.43 -8.13
N LYS A 87 7.38 -6.40 -8.67
CA LYS A 87 8.76 -6.72 -8.25
C LYS A 87 9.71 -5.54 -8.51
N LEU A 88 9.67 -4.96 -9.70
CA LEU A 88 10.54 -3.82 -10.07
C LEU A 88 10.20 -2.57 -9.25
N ARG A 89 8.91 -2.25 -9.11
CA ARG A 89 8.45 -1.10 -8.29
C ARG A 89 8.87 -1.26 -6.83
N ARG A 90 8.73 -2.45 -6.26
CA ARG A 90 9.17 -2.73 -4.89
C ARG A 90 10.67 -2.47 -4.73
N GLY A 91 11.50 -3.02 -5.63
CA GLY A 91 12.94 -2.79 -5.61
C GLY A 91 13.30 -1.31 -5.69
N ALA A 92 12.69 -0.57 -6.61
CA ALA A 92 12.92 0.86 -6.78
C ALA A 92 12.48 1.69 -5.55
N LEU A 93 11.35 1.33 -4.91
CA LEU A 93 10.92 1.98 -3.66
C LEU A 93 11.90 1.75 -2.52
N HIS A 94 12.42 0.52 -2.36
CA HIS A 94 13.40 0.23 -1.32
C HIS A 94 14.69 1.02 -1.54
N THR A 95 15.19 1.09 -2.77
CA THR A 95 16.36 1.91 -3.12
C THR A 95 16.12 3.38 -2.83
N ALA A 96 14.96 3.91 -3.22
CA ALA A 96 14.59 5.30 -2.92
C ALA A 96 14.59 5.58 -1.40
N ALA A 97 14.02 4.67 -0.59
CA ALA A 97 14.00 4.84 0.84
C ALA A 97 15.40 4.88 1.47
N GLN A 98 16.30 4.00 1.02
CA GLN A 98 17.69 3.97 1.48
C GLN A 98 18.44 5.27 1.11
N GLU A 99 18.33 5.74 -0.14
CA GLU A 99 18.97 6.97 -0.61
C GLU A 99 18.47 8.22 0.13
N LEU A 100 17.20 8.21 0.55
CA LEU A 100 16.58 9.28 1.32
C LEU A 100 16.79 9.16 2.85
N GLY A 101 17.59 8.18 3.29
CA GLY A 101 17.84 7.95 4.72
C GLY A 101 16.60 7.54 5.52
N CYS A 102 15.57 7.02 4.86
CA CYS A 102 14.35 6.55 5.52
C CYS A 102 14.53 5.11 6.00
N ASN A 103 14.14 4.81 7.23
CA ASN A 103 14.17 3.46 7.80
C ASN A 103 12.83 2.71 7.71
N LYS A 104 11.78 3.38 7.26
CA LYS A 104 10.45 2.79 7.08
C LYS A 104 9.85 3.17 5.73
N VAL A 105 9.16 2.21 5.10
CA VAL A 105 8.35 2.43 3.90
C VAL A 105 6.90 2.13 4.23
N ALA A 106 6.03 3.14 4.14
CA ALA A 106 4.60 3.00 4.36
C ALA A 106 3.86 2.76 3.03
N LEU A 107 2.96 1.78 3.05
CA LEU A 107 2.16 1.37 1.90
C LEU A 107 0.66 1.54 2.22
N GLY A 108 -0.10 2.04 1.25
CA GLY A 108 -1.52 2.38 1.37
C GLY A 108 -2.48 1.19 1.30
N HIS A 109 -2.11 0.03 1.86
CA HIS A 109 -3.03 -1.09 1.95
C HIS A 109 -4.03 -0.88 3.10
N HIS A 110 -5.29 -1.22 2.85
CA HIS A 110 -6.39 -1.13 3.81
C HIS A 110 -7.02 -2.50 4.08
N LEU A 111 -8.04 -2.57 4.93
CA LEU A 111 -8.68 -3.84 5.36
C LEU A 111 -9.20 -4.66 4.18
N ASP A 112 -9.86 -4.02 3.21
CA ASP A 112 -10.38 -4.72 2.03
C ASP A 112 -9.27 -5.38 1.21
N ASP A 113 -8.09 -4.74 1.09
CA ASP A 113 -6.91 -5.34 0.44
C ASP A 113 -6.44 -6.61 1.13
N ALA A 114 -6.47 -6.64 2.47
CA ALA A 114 -6.08 -7.80 3.24
C ALA A 114 -7.08 -8.96 3.05
N VAL A 115 -8.38 -8.65 3.11
CA VAL A 115 -9.45 -9.63 2.88
C VAL A 115 -9.36 -10.20 1.44
N GLU A 116 -9.23 -9.33 0.44
CA GLU A 116 -9.07 -9.74 -0.96
C GLU A 116 -7.83 -10.60 -1.16
N THR A 117 -6.69 -10.22 -0.57
CA THR A 117 -5.45 -10.99 -0.69
C THR A 117 -5.56 -12.35 -0.04
N PHE A 118 -6.19 -12.44 1.13
CA PHE A 118 -6.43 -13.71 1.82
C PHE A 118 -7.24 -14.66 0.96
N TYR A 119 -8.39 -14.22 0.41
CA TYR A 119 -9.23 -15.07 -0.43
C TYR A 119 -8.61 -15.38 -1.79
N MET A 120 -7.86 -14.45 -2.37
CA MET A 120 -7.11 -14.70 -3.60
C MET A 120 -6.07 -15.81 -3.41
N ASN A 121 -5.30 -15.77 -2.31
CA ASN A 121 -4.33 -16.81 -1.99
C ASN A 121 -5.01 -18.16 -1.73
N LEU A 122 -6.12 -18.15 -0.98
CA LEU A 122 -6.86 -19.37 -0.65
C LEU A 122 -7.37 -20.08 -1.90
N TRP A 123 -7.99 -19.37 -2.84
CA TRP A 123 -8.63 -20.00 -4.00
C TRP A 123 -7.72 -20.24 -5.18
N ARG A 124 -6.77 -19.34 -5.40
CA ARG A 124 -5.93 -19.41 -6.61
C ARG A 124 -4.63 -20.16 -6.37
N GLU A 125 -4.10 -20.02 -5.17
CA GLU A 125 -2.81 -20.59 -4.83
C GLU A 125 -2.92 -21.78 -3.85
N GLY A 126 -4.12 -22.08 -3.35
CA GLY A 126 -4.34 -23.14 -2.34
C GLY A 126 -3.56 -22.88 -1.05
N ARG A 127 -3.27 -21.61 -0.74
CA ARG A 127 -2.44 -21.20 0.37
C ARG A 127 -3.22 -20.33 1.35
N ILE A 128 -3.14 -20.67 2.63
CA ILE A 128 -3.62 -19.82 3.71
C ILE A 128 -2.52 -18.81 3.99
N GLY A 129 -2.80 -17.50 3.78
CA GLY A 129 -1.83 -16.44 4.01
C GLY A 129 -2.28 -15.09 3.48
N CYS A 130 -1.62 -14.03 3.98
CA CYS A 130 -1.81 -12.65 3.56
C CYS A 130 -0.46 -11.94 3.54
N PHE A 131 -0.41 -10.71 3.12
CA PHE A 131 0.77 -9.89 3.36
C PHE A 131 0.86 -9.50 4.85
N SER A 132 2.06 -9.38 5.38
CA SER A 132 2.27 -9.01 6.79
C SER A 132 1.92 -7.54 7.04
N PRO A 133 1.33 -7.18 8.18
CA PRO A 133 1.13 -5.78 8.59
C PRO A 133 2.41 -4.98 8.68
N VAL A 134 3.45 -5.61 9.22
CA VAL A 134 4.81 -5.07 9.32
C VAL A 134 5.79 -6.13 8.82
N THR A 135 6.75 -5.76 7.99
CA THR A 135 7.78 -6.65 7.46
C THR A 135 9.14 -5.99 7.59
N TYR A 136 10.05 -6.62 8.31
CA TYR A 136 11.45 -6.18 8.35
C TYR A 136 12.25 -6.84 7.22
N LEU A 137 12.91 -6.03 6.43
CA LEU A 137 13.78 -6.46 5.34
C LEU A 137 15.24 -6.37 5.79
N SER A 138 15.77 -7.45 6.35
CA SER A 138 17.11 -7.49 6.96
C SER A 138 18.22 -7.06 6.01
N ARG A 139 18.21 -7.53 4.76
CA ARG A 139 19.20 -7.17 3.72
C ARG A 139 19.17 -5.69 3.31
N ARG A 140 18.09 -4.97 3.61
CA ARG A 140 17.89 -3.56 3.26
C ARG A 140 17.84 -2.65 4.46
N GLU A 141 17.76 -3.23 5.66
CA GLU A 141 17.56 -2.51 6.92
C GLU A 141 16.34 -1.57 6.88
N LEU A 142 15.28 -2.02 6.20
CA LEU A 142 14.04 -1.29 6.02
C LEU A 142 12.88 -2.03 6.66
N THR A 143 11.97 -1.29 7.28
CA THR A 143 10.69 -1.84 7.73
C THR A 143 9.57 -1.38 6.82
N LEU A 144 8.85 -2.32 6.23
CA LEU A 144 7.60 -2.04 5.53
C LEU A 144 6.46 -1.98 6.54
N ILE A 145 5.64 -0.94 6.48
CA ILE A 145 4.48 -0.76 7.35
C ILE A 145 3.22 -0.49 6.54
N ARG A 146 2.07 -0.88 7.08
CA ARG A 146 0.74 -0.68 6.47
C ARG A 146 -0.22 -0.06 7.48
N PRO A 147 -0.12 1.24 7.71
CA PRO A 147 -0.84 1.90 8.82
C PRO A 147 -2.37 1.88 8.70
N MET A 148 -2.92 1.71 7.49
CA MET A 148 -4.37 1.77 7.26
C MET A 148 -5.06 0.39 7.26
N LEU A 149 -4.41 -0.68 7.72
CA LEU A 149 -4.95 -2.05 7.66
C LEU A 149 -6.26 -2.27 8.44
N LEU A 150 -6.59 -1.41 9.37
CA LEU A 150 -7.84 -1.48 10.12
C LEU A 150 -8.94 -0.60 9.53
N ALA A 151 -8.61 0.28 8.59
CA ALA A 151 -9.56 1.10 7.86
C ALA A 151 -10.16 0.33 6.68
N THR A 152 -11.44 0.50 6.43
CA THR A 152 -12.11 -0.01 5.23
C THR A 152 -11.85 0.89 4.02
N GLU A 153 -12.00 0.33 2.80
CA GLU A 153 -11.94 1.12 1.57
C GLU A 153 -12.93 2.30 1.61
N GLN A 154 -14.12 2.08 2.18
CA GLN A 154 -15.17 3.10 2.27
C GLN A 154 -14.78 4.27 3.19
N GLU A 155 -14.12 3.99 4.30
CA GLU A 155 -13.62 5.04 5.21
C GLU A 155 -12.52 5.85 4.54
N VAL A 156 -11.62 5.20 3.77
CA VAL A 156 -10.59 5.92 3.00
C VAL A 156 -11.22 6.80 1.92
N ILE A 157 -12.23 6.31 1.19
CA ILE A 157 -12.98 7.10 0.21
C ILE A 157 -13.65 8.30 0.90
N GLY A 158 -14.31 8.07 2.04
CA GLY A 158 -14.95 9.13 2.82
C GLY A 158 -13.96 10.22 3.24
N ALA A 159 -12.79 9.84 3.74
CA ALA A 159 -11.75 10.78 4.14
C ALA A 159 -11.21 11.59 2.95
N VAL A 160 -10.94 10.94 1.81
CA VAL A 160 -10.48 11.62 0.58
C VAL A 160 -11.51 12.64 0.09
N HIS A 161 -12.80 12.29 0.14
CA HIS A 161 -13.87 13.20 -0.26
C HIS A 161 -14.05 14.37 0.73
N ALA A 162 -14.04 14.09 2.02
CA ALA A 162 -14.22 15.11 3.06
C ALA A 162 -13.10 16.16 3.04
N GLU A 163 -11.86 15.73 2.78
CA GLU A 163 -10.69 16.60 2.71
C GLU A 163 -10.45 17.17 1.30
N GLY A 164 -11.27 16.81 0.31
CA GLY A 164 -11.10 17.25 -1.09
C GLY A 164 -9.73 16.89 -1.67
N LEU A 165 -9.18 15.72 -1.33
CA LEU A 165 -7.84 15.33 -1.77
C LEU A 165 -7.83 14.98 -3.26
N PRO A 166 -6.94 15.59 -4.07
CA PRO A 166 -6.81 15.26 -5.48
C PRO A 166 -6.20 13.87 -5.66
N ILE A 167 -6.62 13.18 -6.70
CA ILE A 167 -6.07 11.89 -7.11
C ILE A 167 -5.60 11.93 -8.55
N VAL A 168 -4.55 11.20 -8.87
CA VAL A 168 -4.04 10.98 -10.23
C VAL A 168 -4.45 9.57 -10.66
N LYS A 169 -5.24 9.47 -11.73
CA LYS A 169 -5.67 8.17 -12.25
C LYS A 169 -4.53 7.42 -12.91
N SER A 170 -4.44 6.13 -12.63
CA SER A 170 -3.49 5.24 -13.30
C SER A 170 -3.80 5.14 -14.80
N VAL A 171 -2.73 5.12 -15.60
CA VAL A 171 -2.80 4.84 -17.04
C VAL A 171 -2.22 3.46 -17.36
N CYS A 172 -2.20 2.55 -16.38
CA CYS A 172 -1.66 1.21 -16.53
C CYS A 172 -2.45 0.40 -17.59
N PRO A 173 -1.80 -0.19 -18.61
CA PRO A 173 -2.51 -0.97 -19.63
C PRO A 173 -3.21 -2.23 -19.10
N ALA A 174 -2.79 -2.72 -17.93
CA ALA A 174 -3.36 -3.91 -17.27
C ALA A 174 -4.43 -3.57 -16.21
N ASP A 175 -4.84 -2.30 -16.10
CA ASP A 175 -5.81 -1.87 -15.10
C ASP A 175 -7.22 -2.42 -15.44
N GLY A 176 -7.95 -2.91 -14.42
CA GLY A 176 -9.31 -3.40 -14.56
C GLY A 176 -9.47 -4.85 -15.08
N VAL A 177 -8.39 -5.54 -15.49
CA VAL A 177 -8.46 -6.91 -16.03
C VAL A 177 -7.60 -7.88 -15.20
N THR A 178 -7.81 -7.92 -13.90
CA THR A 178 -6.98 -8.74 -13.02
C THR A 178 -7.80 -9.76 -12.22
N VAL A 179 -7.13 -10.84 -11.82
CA VAL A 179 -7.67 -11.84 -10.87
C VAL A 179 -8.16 -11.18 -9.58
N ARG A 180 -7.52 -10.08 -9.19
CA ARG A 180 -7.89 -9.29 -8.02
C ARG A 180 -9.30 -8.70 -8.15
N GLU A 181 -9.70 -8.24 -9.34
CA GLU A 181 -11.05 -7.69 -9.56
C GLU A 181 -12.14 -8.74 -9.33
N GLN A 182 -11.92 -9.99 -9.76
CA GLN A 182 -12.85 -11.09 -9.50
C GLN A 182 -12.99 -11.38 -8.00
N THR A 183 -11.86 -11.34 -7.26
CA THR A 183 -11.88 -11.53 -5.81
C THR A 183 -12.58 -10.37 -5.10
N LYS A 184 -12.37 -9.16 -5.57
CA LYS A 184 -13.04 -7.95 -5.07
C LYS A 184 -14.57 -8.05 -5.22
N GLU A 185 -15.06 -8.52 -6.37
CA GLU A 185 -16.49 -8.70 -6.58
C GLU A 185 -17.07 -9.77 -5.64
N PHE A 186 -16.39 -10.90 -5.47
CA PHE A 186 -16.79 -11.91 -4.50
C PHE A 186 -16.87 -11.34 -3.07
N VAL A 187 -15.84 -10.61 -2.62
CA VAL A 187 -15.84 -10.01 -1.27
C VAL A 187 -17.00 -9.03 -1.12
N ARG A 188 -17.26 -8.21 -2.13
CA ARG A 188 -18.42 -7.29 -2.14
C ARG A 188 -19.74 -8.02 -2.00
N GLU A 189 -19.93 -9.11 -2.75
CA GLU A 189 -21.15 -9.92 -2.68
C GLU A 189 -21.34 -10.55 -1.29
N ARG A 190 -20.25 -11.09 -0.70
CA ARG A 190 -20.31 -11.64 0.66
C ARG A 190 -20.65 -10.56 1.69
N CYS A 191 -20.09 -9.37 1.57
CA CYS A 191 -20.39 -8.26 2.46
C CYS A 191 -21.83 -7.73 2.35
N ARG A 192 -22.52 -7.95 1.23
CA ARG A 192 -23.96 -7.64 1.10
C ARG A 192 -24.84 -8.57 1.94
N THR A 193 -24.44 -9.83 2.06
CA THR A 193 -25.19 -10.86 2.81
C THR A 193 -24.73 -11.00 4.25
N ASP A 194 -23.48 -10.64 4.56
CA ASP A 194 -22.90 -10.67 5.90
C ASP A 194 -22.07 -9.40 6.12
N HIS A 195 -22.65 -8.41 6.75
CA HIS A 195 -21.98 -7.13 7.04
C HIS A 195 -20.73 -7.29 7.90
N ALA A 196 -20.62 -8.36 8.69
CA ALA A 196 -19.46 -8.66 9.52
C ALA A 196 -18.36 -9.45 8.78
N PHE A 197 -18.54 -9.77 7.48
CA PHE A 197 -17.63 -10.64 6.74
C PHE A 197 -16.16 -10.19 6.78
N ARG A 198 -15.90 -8.87 6.57
CA ARG A 198 -14.55 -8.32 6.67
C ARG A 198 -13.97 -8.47 8.07
N GLN A 199 -14.76 -8.15 9.09
CA GLN A 199 -14.31 -8.22 10.49
C GLN A 199 -14.06 -9.66 10.93
N LYS A 200 -14.89 -10.60 10.51
CA LYS A 200 -14.67 -12.04 10.75
C LYS A 200 -13.37 -12.51 10.09
N THR A 201 -13.09 -12.06 8.87
CA THR A 201 -11.84 -12.40 8.18
C THR A 201 -10.63 -11.78 8.88
N LEU A 202 -10.72 -10.51 9.28
CA LEU A 202 -9.67 -9.85 10.06
C LEU A 202 -9.40 -10.59 11.37
N HIS A 203 -10.46 -10.92 12.11
CA HIS A 203 -10.35 -11.69 13.35
C HIS A 203 -9.67 -13.05 13.12
N ALA A 204 -10.06 -13.77 12.08
CA ALA A 204 -9.44 -15.06 11.73
C ALA A 204 -7.94 -14.89 11.39
N LEU A 205 -7.54 -13.84 10.67
CA LEU A 205 -6.14 -13.54 10.42
C LEU A 205 -5.37 -13.25 11.72
N GLN A 206 -5.94 -12.44 12.62
CA GLN A 206 -5.34 -12.09 13.90
C GLN A 206 -5.19 -13.30 14.83
N GLU A 207 -6.23 -14.14 14.96
CA GLU A 207 -6.19 -15.34 15.79
C GLU A 207 -5.24 -16.42 15.23
N SER A 208 -5.17 -16.55 13.90
CA SER A 208 -4.25 -17.53 13.28
C SER A 208 -2.79 -17.21 13.52
N GLY A 209 -2.43 -15.94 13.70
CA GLY A 209 -1.06 -15.46 13.79
C GLY A 209 -0.24 -15.61 12.50
N ILE A 210 -0.88 -15.96 11.38
CA ILE A 210 -0.26 -16.10 10.07
C ILE A 210 0.34 -14.76 9.64
N ASP A 211 1.52 -14.81 9.07
CA ASP A 211 2.21 -13.63 8.49
C ASP A 211 2.26 -12.41 9.46
N GLY A 212 2.35 -12.67 10.78
CA GLY A 212 2.46 -11.62 11.80
C GLY A 212 1.19 -10.81 12.05
N TRP A 213 0.04 -11.33 11.72
CA TRP A 213 -1.23 -10.65 11.97
C TRP A 213 -1.67 -10.65 13.44
N ARG A 214 -1.09 -11.53 14.30
CA ARG A 214 -1.42 -11.54 15.72
C ARG A 214 -0.96 -10.23 16.39
N PRO A 215 -1.88 -9.47 17.02
CA PRO A 215 -1.48 -8.28 17.77
C PRO A 215 -0.59 -8.68 18.95
N VAL A 216 0.54 -8.02 19.09
CA VAL A 216 1.36 -8.15 20.32
C VAL A 216 0.87 -7.08 21.29
N HIS A 217 0.26 -7.50 22.39
CA HIS A 217 -0.10 -6.60 23.49
C HIS A 217 1.14 -6.26 24.28
N THR A 218 1.76 -5.13 23.98
CA THR A 218 2.76 -4.54 24.85
C THR A 218 2.02 -3.72 25.90
N GLY A 219 2.14 -4.11 27.17
CA GLY A 219 1.39 -3.49 28.29
C GLY A 219 1.44 -1.96 28.24
N ARG A 220 0.25 -1.31 28.43
CA ARG A 220 -0.06 0.11 28.28
C ARG A 220 -0.40 0.57 26.86
N GLY A 221 -1.37 -0.09 26.19
CA GLY A 221 -2.07 0.50 25.03
C GLY A 221 -1.28 0.65 23.74
N SER A 222 -0.08 0.09 23.64
CA SER A 222 0.68 0.06 22.39
C SER A 222 0.50 -1.29 21.69
N PHE A 223 0.12 -1.24 20.42
CA PHE A 223 0.15 -2.40 19.52
C PHE A 223 1.51 -2.42 18.83
N SER A 224 2.25 -3.50 18.96
CA SER A 224 3.37 -3.79 18.06
C SER A 224 3.11 -5.13 17.35
N ILE A 225 3.34 -5.14 16.06
CA ILE A 225 3.26 -6.34 15.22
C ILE A 225 4.70 -6.57 14.73
N THR A 226 5.30 -7.69 15.10
CA THR A 226 6.65 -8.03 14.67
C THR A 226 6.65 -9.29 13.86
N ASN A 227 7.25 -9.26 12.68
CA ASN A 227 7.70 -10.44 11.96
C ASN A 227 9.15 -10.24 11.53
N GLU A 228 10.00 -11.16 11.94
CA GLU A 228 11.31 -11.36 11.35
C GLU A 228 11.14 -12.46 10.29
N GLU A 229 11.26 -12.11 9.01
CA GLU A 229 11.45 -13.09 7.93
C GLU A 229 12.96 -13.18 7.64
N GLU A 230 13.52 -14.35 7.87
CA GLU A 230 14.86 -14.74 7.43
C GLU A 230 14.97 -14.87 5.90
#